data_70eaca784b6e340225da1e6df528c4bf
#
_entry.id   70eaca784b6e340225da1e6df528c4bf
#
_cell.length_a   1.000
_cell.length_b   1.000
_cell.length_c   1.000
_cell.angle_alpha   90.00
_cell.angle_beta   90.00
_cell.angle_gamma   90.00
#
_symmetry.space_group_name_H-M   'P 1'
#
loop_
_entity.id
_entity.type
_entity.pdbx_description
1 polymer ?
#
loop_
_entity_poly.entity_id
_entity_poly.type
_entity_poly.pdbx_seq_one_letter_code
_entity_poly.pdbx_strand_id
1 'polypeptide(L)'
;MPTYVIRLTHPPDQCPTANSKVRERIVQGAPEIPKLADRLGVKIVAGPLVLGSEHEGVAIVESERVETVNDFVEQSGLVQWNSVRVSMATPLQDALAGLDKLPPPLY
;
A
#
# COMPACT_ATOMS: atom_id res chain seq x y z
N MET A 1 10.50 -12.23 -4.49
CA MET A 1 9.91 -11.49 -3.34
C MET A 1 8.39 -11.52 -3.44
N PRO A 2 7.69 -11.75 -2.33
CA PRO A 2 6.23 -11.60 -2.33
C PRO A 2 5.79 -10.20 -2.71
N THR A 3 4.60 -10.13 -3.31
CA THR A 3 3.98 -8.89 -3.74
C THR A 3 2.87 -8.52 -2.75
N TYR A 4 2.78 -7.24 -2.44
CA TYR A 4 1.76 -6.71 -1.53
C TYR A 4 1.05 -5.53 -2.17
N VAL A 5 -0.25 -5.44 -1.92
CA VAL A 5 -1.07 -4.28 -2.29
C VAL A 5 -1.32 -3.46 -1.03
N ILE A 6 -0.95 -2.20 -1.07
CA ILE A 6 -1.20 -1.24 0.00
C ILE A 6 -2.39 -0.40 -0.43
N ARG A 7 -3.47 -0.42 0.33
CA ARG A 7 -4.64 0.41 0.09
C ARG A 7 -4.74 1.46 1.17
N LEU A 8 -4.98 2.70 0.75
CA LEU A 8 -5.03 3.87 1.61
C LEU A 8 -6.40 4.50 1.44
N THR A 9 -7.07 4.79 2.55
CA THR A 9 -8.36 5.49 2.52
C THR A 9 -8.36 6.58 3.59
N HIS A 10 -9.04 7.69 3.30
CA HIS A 10 -9.17 8.79 4.24
C HIS A 10 -10.52 9.48 4.04
N PRO A 11 -11.07 10.09 5.09
CA PRO A 11 -12.29 10.89 4.95
C PRO A 11 -12.00 12.19 4.20
N PRO A 12 -13.02 12.83 3.60
CA PRO A 12 -12.83 14.05 2.81
C PRO A 12 -12.12 15.19 3.56
N ASP A 13 -12.36 15.33 4.86
CA ASP A 13 -11.75 16.40 5.67
C ASP A 13 -10.27 16.16 5.98
N GLN A 14 -9.76 14.96 5.74
CA GLN A 14 -8.34 14.63 5.87
C GLN A 14 -7.64 14.59 4.51
N CYS A 15 -8.36 14.84 3.43
CA CYS A 15 -7.78 14.83 2.10
C CYS A 15 -6.85 16.03 1.90
N PRO A 16 -5.70 15.85 1.21
CA PRO A 16 -4.85 16.99 0.87
C PRO A 16 -5.56 18.10 0.07
N THR A 17 -6.67 17.76 -0.59
CA THR A 17 -7.47 18.75 -1.33
C THR A 17 -8.24 19.69 -0.41
N ALA A 18 -8.56 19.27 0.80
CA ALA A 18 -9.36 20.03 1.75
C ALA A 18 -8.61 20.41 3.04
N ASN A 19 -7.56 19.71 3.39
CA ASN A 19 -6.83 19.90 4.64
C ASN A 19 -5.43 20.45 4.37
N SER A 20 -5.17 21.67 4.81
CA SER A 20 -3.91 22.35 4.52
C SER A 20 -2.70 21.70 5.20
N LYS A 21 -2.89 21.16 6.40
CA LYS A 21 -1.79 20.50 7.12
C LYS A 21 -1.42 19.18 6.46
N VAL A 22 -2.41 18.41 6.02
CA VAL A 22 -2.18 17.16 5.29
C VAL A 22 -1.52 17.45 3.96
N ARG A 23 -2.00 18.50 3.26
CA ARG A 23 -1.38 18.91 1.97
C ARG A 23 0.09 19.26 2.16
N GLU A 24 0.41 20.06 3.15
CA GLU A 24 1.80 20.44 3.42
C GLU A 24 2.64 19.20 3.71
N ARG A 25 2.13 18.29 4.52
CA ARG A 25 2.86 17.09 4.89
C ARG A 25 3.12 16.17 3.71
N ILE A 26 2.13 15.95 2.83
CA ILE A 26 2.35 15.08 1.67
C ILE A 26 3.26 15.73 0.63
N VAL A 27 3.15 17.03 0.42
CA VAL A 27 4.03 17.74 -0.51
C VAL A 27 5.49 17.64 -0.05
N GLN A 28 5.75 17.77 1.23
CA GLN A 28 7.10 17.63 1.78
C GLN A 28 7.58 16.20 1.82
N GLY A 29 6.70 15.26 2.12
CA GLY A 29 7.08 13.87 2.33
C GLY A 29 7.13 13.01 1.08
N ALA A 30 6.36 13.34 0.05
CA ALA A 30 6.27 12.50 -1.14
C ALA A 30 7.63 12.23 -1.81
N PRO A 31 8.54 13.20 -1.96
CA PRO A 31 9.85 12.93 -2.55
C PRO A 31 10.71 11.96 -1.74
N GLU A 32 10.44 11.81 -0.45
CA GLU A 32 11.20 10.93 0.44
C GLU A 32 10.71 9.47 0.38
N ILE A 33 9.54 9.21 -0.16
CA ILE A 33 8.96 7.86 -0.20
C ILE A 33 9.85 6.87 -0.95
N PRO A 34 10.34 7.16 -2.16
CA PRO A 34 11.23 6.23 -2.86
C PRO A 34 12.53 5.96 -2.10
N LYS A 35 13.08 6.98 -1.44
CA LYS A 35 14.31 6.84 -0.65
C LYS A 35 14.08 5.93 0.55
N LEU A 36 12.95 6.09 1.22
CA LEU A 36 12.56 5.25 2.34
C LEU A 36 12.39 3.79 1.90
N ALA A 37 11.71 3.58 0.77
CA ALA A 37 11.53 2.24 0.22
C ALA A 37 12.88 1.57 -0.03
N ASP A 38 13.82 2.27 -0.68
CA ASP A 38 15.15 1.74 -0.94
C ASP A 38 15.87 1.37 0.36
N ARG A 39 15.80 2.25 1.36
CA ARG A 39 16.48 2.01 2.64
C ARG A 39 15.93 0.79 3.36
N LEU A 40 14.63 0.54 3.25
CA LEU A 40 13.97 -0.59 3.91
C LEU A 40 13.97 -1.87 3.07
N GLY A 41 14.45 -1.81 1.83
CA GLY A 41 14.44 -2.97 0.96
C GLY A 41 13.07 -3.28 0.37
N VAL A 42 12.22 -2.27 0.25
CA VAL A 42 10.89 -2.38 -0.38
C VAL A 42 11.01 -1.90 -1.82
N LYS A 43 10.60 -2.74 -2.77
CA LYS A 43 10.58 -2.36 -4.18
C LYS A 43 9.19 -1.86 -4.54
N ILE A 44 9.09 -0.62 -4.97
CA ILE A 44 7.81 -0.06 -5.44
C ILE A 44 7.62 -0.50 -6.90
N VAL A 45 6.60 -1.32 -7.13
CA VAL A 45 6.24 -1.80 -8.47
C VAL A 45 5.35 -0.78 -9.17
N ALA A 46 4.39 -0.22 -8.42
CA ALA A 46 3.50 0.81 -8.94
C ALA A 46 3.00 1.68 -7.80
N GLY A 47 2.86 2.97 -8.06
CA GLY A 47 2.30 3.91 -7.10
C GLY A 47 3.34 4.59 -6.21
N PRO A 48 2.87 5.27 -5.17
CA PRO A 48 1.45 5.42 -4.80
C PRO A 48 0.62 6.10 -5.89
N LEU A 49 -0.56 5.54 -6.12
CA LEU A 49 -1.51 6.07 -7.09
C LEU A 49 -2.71 6.65 -6.36
N VAL A 50 -3.17 7.81 -6.81
CA VAL A 50 -4.39 8.44 -6.29
C VAL A 50 -5.58 7.97 -7.13
N LEU A 51 -6.64 7.51 -6.46
CA LEU A 51 -7.82 6.97 -7.14
C LEU A 51 -8.91 8.02 -7.29
N GLY A 52 -8.55 9.16 -7.90
CA GLY A 52 -9.49 10.20 -8.26
C GLY A 52 -10.22 10.81 -7.06
N SER A 53 -11.55 10.93 -7.17
CA SER A 53 -12.40 11.55 -6.16
C SER A 53 -12.84 10.60 -5.04
N GLU A 54 -12.33 9.39 -5.00
CA GLU A 54 -12.79 8.37 -4.03
C GLU A 54 -12.06 8.46 -2.69
N HIS A 55 -11.14 9.41 -2.53
CA HIS A 55 -10.33 9.56 -1.31
C HIS A 55 -9.57 8.28 -0.96
N GLU A 56 -9.06 7.63 -1.96
CA GLU A 56 -8.29 6.40 -1.84
C GLU A 56 -6.97 6.51 -2.58
N GLY A 57 -6.02 5.69 -2.16
CA GLY A 57 -4.78 5.48 -2.86
C GLY A 57 -4.42 4.02 -2.88
N VAL A 58 -3.51 3.64 -3.76
CA VAL A 58 -3.03 2.27 -3.85
C VAL A 58 -1.56 2.28 -4.25
N ALA A 59 -0.82 1.34 -3.70
CA ALA A 59 0.55 1.07 -4.14
C ALA A 59 0.75 -0.44 -4.20
N ILE A 60 1.57 -0.87 -5.14
CA ILE A 60 1.97 -2.27 -5.26
C ILE A 60 3.46 -2.32 -5.01
N VAL A 61 3.86 -3.15 -4.06
CA VAL A 61 5.25 -3.28 -3.64
C VAL A 61 5.66 -4.73 -3.55
N GLU A 62 6.97 -4.98 -3.63
CA GLU A 62 7.56 -6.27 -3.34
C GLU A 62 8.48 -6.16 -2.13
N SER A 63 8.44 -7.14 -1.25
CA SER A 63 9.31 -7.22 -0.09
C SER A 63 9.40 -8.67 0.36
N GLU A 64 10.52 -9.02 1.00
CA GLU A 64 10.69 -10.37 1.55
C GLU A 64 9.73 -10.64 2.72
N ARG A 65 9.32 -9.59 3.45
CA ARG A 65 8.53 -9.73 4.67
C ARG A 65 7.46 -8.67 4.75
N VAL A 66 6.28 -9.05 5.23
CA VAL A 66 5.19 -8.09 5.42
C VAL A 66 5.51 -7.06 6.50
N GLU A 67 6.31 -7.42 7.50
CA GLU A 67 6.73 -6.50 8.56
C GLU A 67 7.47 -5.30 7.96
N THR A 68 8.29 -5.53 6.94
CA THR A 68 9.02 -4.47 6.26
C THR A 68 8.07 -3.53 5.51
N VAL A 69 7.00 -4.09 4.93
CA VAL A 69 5.96 -3.28 4.28
C VAL A 69 5.24 -2.42 5.31
N ASN A 70 4.93 -2.98 6.47
CA ASN A 70 4.31 -2.23 7.57
C ASN A 70 5.23 -1.11 8.05
N ASP A 71 6.52 -1.37 8.21
CA ASP A 71 7.50 -0.35 8.58
C ASP A 71 7.54 0.78 7.54
N PHE A 72 7.51 0.41 6.26
CA PHE A 72 7.47 1.38 5.18
C PHE A 72 6.26 2.30 5.27
N VAL A 73 5.07 1.73 5.46
CA VAL A 73 3.83 2.50 5.57
C VAL A 73 3.87 3.42 6.79
N GLU A 74 4.32 2.92 7.94
CA GLU A 74 4.39 3.71 9.17
C GLU A 74 5.40 4.84 9.05
N GLN A 75 6.61 4.55 8.57
CA GLN A 75 7.67 5.55 8.49
C GLN A 75 7.44 6.57 7.39
N SER A 76 6.63 6.23 6.37
CA SER A 76 6.24 7.18 5.34
C SER A 76 5.35 8.30 5.86
N GLY A 77 4.71 8.11 7.01
CA GLY A 77 3.75 9.05 7.56
C GLY A 77 2.35 8.91 6.98
N LEU A 78 2.14 8.04 6.02
CA LEU A 78 0.83 7.87 5.38
C LEU A 78 -0.24 7.42 6.36
N VAL A 79 0.13 6.66 7.40
CA VAL A 79 -0.81 6.21 8.44
C VAL A 79 -1.34 7.35 9.31
N GLN A 80 -0.70 8.52 9.27
CA GLN A 80 -1.12 9.65 10.10
C GLN A 80 -2.44 10.26 9.65
N TRP A 81 -2.80 10.05 8.38
CA TRP A 81 -4.02 10.61 7.82
C TRP A 81 -4.80 9.63 6.92
N ASN A 82 -4.36 8.39 6.85
CA ASN A 82 -5.04 7.31 6.13
C ASN A 82 -5.27 6.11 7.03
N SER A 83 -6.37 5.42 6.77
CA SER A 83 -6.50 4.01 7.15
C SER A 83 -5.78 3.19 6.10
N VAL A 84 -4.98 2.22 6.53
CA VAL A 84 -4.11 1.46 5.62
C VAL A 84 -4.43 -0.02 5.73
N ARG A 85 -4.53 -0.66 4.56
CA ARG A 85 -4.65 -2.12 4.46
C ARG A 85 -3.50 -2.64 3.62
N VAL A 86 -2.81 -3.65 4.13
CA VAL A 86 -1.73 -4.34 3.42
C VAL A 86 -2.20 -5.76 3.17
N SER A 87 -2.24 -6.17 1.91
CA SER A 87 -2.68 -7.50 1.52
C SER A 87 -1.64 -8.16 0.65
N MET A 88 -1.36 -9.43 0.90
CA MET A 88 -0.52 -10.21 0.00
C MET A 88 -1.27 -10.43 -1.31
N ALA A 89 -0.61 -10.18 -2.43
CA ALA A 89 -1.16 -10.39 -3.76
C ALA A 89 -0.50 -11.63 -4.37
N THR A 90 -1.32 -12.56 -4.83
CA THR A 90 -0.85 -13.78 -5.46
C THR A 90 -1.30 -13.76 -6.92
N PRO A 91 -0.38 -14.01 -7.89
CA PRO A 91 -0.79 -14.13 -9.28
C PRO A 91 -1.86 -15.21 -9.43
N LEU A 92 -2.83 -14.96 -10.31
CA LEU A 92 -3.95 -15.87 -10.48
C LEU A 92 -3.48 -17.29 -10.83
N GLN A 93 -2.47 -17.41 -11.69
CA GLN A 93 -1.95 -18.71 -12.07
C GLN A 93 -1.40 -19.50 -10.88
N ASP A 94 -0.73 -18.82 -9.96
CA ASP A 94 -0.21 -19.46 -8.76
C ASP A 94 -1.34 -19.87 -7.82
N ALA A 95 -2.37 -19.02 -7.70
CA ALA A 95 -3.55 -19.34 -6.91
C ALA A 95 -4.28 -20.56 -7.49
N LEU A 96 -4.44 -20.64 -8.80
CA LEU A 96 -5.07 -21.77 -9.47
C LEU A 96 -4.27 -23.06 -9.28
N ALA A 97 -2.95 -22.98 -9.33
CA ALA A 97 -2.09 -24.15 -9.13
C ALA A 97 -2.20 -24.74 -7.73
N GLY A 98 -2.67 -23.96 -6.75
CA GLY A 98 -2.86 -24.43 -5.38
C GLY A 98 -4.23 -25.03 -5.08
N LEU A 99 -5.17 -24.99 -6.04
CA LEU A 99 -6.55 -25.41 -5.79
C LEU A 99 -6.66 -26.90 -5.43
N ASP A 100 -5.82 -27.74 -5.98
CA ASP A 100 -5.81 -29.17 -5.72
C ASP A 100 -5.38 -29.52 -4.28
N LYS A 101 -4.76 -28.57 -3.58
CA LYS A 101 -4.35 -28.73 -2.18
C LYS A 101 -5.44 -28.33 -1.20
N LEU A 102 -6.55 -27.77 -1.70
CA LEU A 102 -7.64 -27.33 -0.86
C LEU A 102 -8.57 -28.48 -0.52
N PRO A 103 -9.32 -28.40 0.61
CA PRO A 103 -10.34 -29.38 0.89
C PRO A 103 -11.44 -29.36 -0.18
N PRO A 104 -12.22 -30.43 -0.32
CA PRO A 104 -13.32 -30.45 -1.28
C PRO A 104 -14.26 -29.26 -1.10
N PRO A 105 -14.80 -28.68 -2.19
CA PRO A 105 -15.78 -27.60 -2.07
C PRO A 105 -17.04 -28.06 -1.32
N LEU A 106 -17.70 -27.09 -0.68
CA LEU A 106 -18.97 -27.38 0.02
C LEU A 106 -20.12 -27.65 -0.95
N TYR A 107 -20.02 -27.13 -2.15
CA TYR A 107 -21.05 -27.27 -3.18
C TYR A 107 -20.48 -27.88 -4.44
#